data_43db67329b1261321e6ac71ceb2f3dff
#
_entry.id   43db67329b1261321e6ac71ceb2f3dff
#
_cell.length_a   1.000
_cell.length_b   1.000
_cell.length_c   1.000
_cell.angle_alpha   90.00
_cell.angle_beta   90.00
_cell.angle_gamma   90.00
#
_symmetry.space_group_name_H-M   'P 1'
#
loop_
_entity.id
_entity.type
_entity.pdbx_description
1 polymer ?
#
loop_
_entity_poly.entity_id
_entity_poly.type
_entity_poly.pdbx_seq_one_letter_code
_entity_poly.pdbx_strand_id
1 'polypeptide(L)'
;MVWNKMKYWGTMCVMAIVMTACSVSYQFNGSSIDYTEVKSIAIENFANRSVGFVWGPMESMFNTALQDIYTQQTRLQMVKRGGDLTLSGEITNYDAYNKGVGADGYSTMAELRMTVRVTFTNNSNPQENFEAKQFSASREYDATQQLASVQDELVNQMIKDIVDQIFNATVANW
;
A
#
# COMPACT_ATOMS: atom_id res chain seq x y z
N MET A 1 -66.96 -14.29 -3.12
CA MET A 1 -65.84 -14.73 -4.01
C MET A 1 -64.90 -13.58 -4.40
N VAL A 2 -65.25 -12.33 -4.13
CA VAL A 2 -64.44 -11.13 -4.48
C VAL A 2 -63.40 -10.82 -3.42
N TRP A 3 -63.65 -11.12 -2.13
CA TRP A 3 -62.74 -10.79 -1.01
C TRP A 3 -61.42 -11.55 -1.01
N ASN A 4 -61.44 -12.79 -1.49
CA ASN A 4 -60.18 -13.55 -1.57
C ASN A 4 -59.24 -13.07 -2.71
N LYS A 5 -59.81 -12.61 -3.82
CA LYS A 5 -59.03 -12.04 -4.94
C LYS A 5 -58.32 -10.75 -4.53
N MET A 6 -58.94 -9.92 -3.67
CA MET A 6 -58.35 -8.67 -3.19
C MET A 6 -57.16 -8.92 -2.24
N LYS A 7 -57.18 -10.00 -1.45
CA LYS A 7 -56.05 -10.41 -0.60
C LYS A 7 -54.86 -10.88 -1.42
N TYR A 8 -55.08 -11.64 -2.50
CA TYR A 8 -54.01 -12.08 -3.39
C TYR A 8 -53.36 -10.93 -4.19
N TRP A 9 -54.15 -9.91 -4.55
CA TRP A 9 -53.62 -8.71 -5.20
C TRP A 9 -52.78 -7.88 -4.25
N GLY A 10 -53.18 -7.74 -3.00
CA GLY A 10 -52.38 -7.06 -1.98
C GLY A 10 -51.05 -7.74 -1.70
N THR A 11 -51.04 -9.06 -1.57
CA THR A 11 -49.78 -9.84 -1.36
C THR A 11 -48.89 -9.84 -2.59
N MET A 12 -49.45 -9.82 -3.80
CA MET A 12 -48.66 -9.74 -5.05
C MET A 12 -47.98 -8.37 -5.24
N CYS A 13 -48.66 -7.26 -4.85
CA CYS A 13 -48.06 -5.93 -4.85
C CYS A 13 -46.95 -5.79 -3.82
N VAL A 14 -47.09 -6.34 -2.62
CA VAL A 14 -46.03 -6.31 -1.59
C VAL A 14 -44.81 -7.13 -2.03
N MET A 15 -45.06 -8.27 -2.69
CA MET A 15 -43.95 -9.11 -3.21
C MET A 15 -43.21 -8.46 -4.38
N ALA A 16 -43.89 -7.65 -5.21
CA ALA A 16 -43.27 -6.89 -6.29
C ALA A 16 -42.39 -5.72 -5.79
N ILE A 17 -42.71 -5.13 -4.63
CA ILE A 17 -41.95 -4.04 -4.02
C ILE A 17 -40.65 -4.54 -3.41
N VAL A 18 -40.60 -5.80 -2.94
CA VAL A 18 -39.39 -6.39 -2.36
C VAL A 18 -38.34 -6.72 -3.43
N MET A 19 -38.71 -6.86 -4.69
CA MET A 19 -37.79 -7.17 -5.80
C MET A 19 -37.05 -5.93 -6.33
N THR A 20 -37.40 -4.73 -5.91
CA THR A 20 -36.65 -3.50 -6.22
C THR A 20 -35.59 -3.17 -5.17
N ALA A 21 -35.07 -4.17 -4.47
CA ALA A 21 -33.85 -4.01 -3.69
C ALA A 21 -32.74 -3.63 -4.68
N CYS A 22 -32.51 -2.34 -4.83
CA CYS A 22 -31.41 -1.78 -5.56
C CYS A 22 -30.14 -2.53 -5.16
N SER A 23 -29.52 -3.22 -6.11
CA SER A 23 -28.16 -3.65 -5.97
C SER A 23 -27.33 -2.35 -5.89
N VAL A 24 -27.03 -1.91 -4.68
CA VAL A 24 -26.02 -0.89 -4.46
C VAL A 24 -24.71 -1.55 -4.84
N SER A 25 -24.33 -1.37 -6.09
CA SER A 25 -23.00 -1.67 -6.53
C SER A 25 -22.07 -0.67 -5.83
N TYR A 26 -21.48 -1.06 -4.74
CA TYR A 26 -20.32 -0.38 -4.20
C TYR A 26 -19.18 -0.56 -5.20
N GLN A 27 -19.13 0.32 -6.16
CA GLN A 27 -17.95 0.50 -6.96
C GLN A 27 -16.95 1.20 -6.02
N PHE A 28 -16.08 0.42 -5.40
CA PHE A 28 -14.89 0.94 -4.75
C PHE A 28 -14.02 1.58 -5.85
N ASN A 29 -14.28 2.84 -6.14
CA ASN A 29 -13.33 3.67 -6.85
C ASN A 29 -12.25 4.01 -5.82
N GLY A 30 -11.33 3.08 -5.62
CA GLY A 30 -10.27 3.13 -4.62
C GLY A 30 -9.14 4.10 -4.96
N SER A 31 -9.43 5.23 -5.61
CA SER A 31 -8.46 6.31 -5.72
C SER A 31 -9.18 7.64 -5.58
N SER A 32 -8.70 8.48 -4.68
CA SER A 32 -9.13 9.86 -4.56
C SER A 32 -8.62 10.76 -5.72
N ILE A 33 -7.98 10.17 -6.71
CA ILE A 33 -7.40 10.88 -7.85
C ILE A 33 -8.50 11.40 -8.76
N ASP A 34 -8.53 12.71 -8.96
CA ASP A 34 -9.29 13.31 -10.05
C ASP A 34 -8.54 13.13 -11.37
N TYR A 35 -8.90 12.10 -12.13
CA TYR A 35 -8.29 11.81 -13.43
C TYR A 35 -8.59 12.84 -14.54
N THR A 36 -9.42 13.85 -14.26
CA THR A 36 -9.61 14.97 -15.18
C THR A 36 -8.43 15.93 -15.12
N GLU A 37 -7.85 16.09 -13.92
CA GLU A 37 -6.72 16.99 -13.66
C GLU A 37 -5.38 16.26 -13.56
N VAL A 38 -5.36 15.05 -12.99
CA VAL A 38 -4.14 14.27 -12.71
C VAL A 38 -4.07 13.07 -13.65
N LYS A 39 -3.14 13.07 -14.59
CA LYS A 39 -3.01 12.03 -15.63
C LYS A 39 -1.70 11.28 -15.60
N SER A 40 -0.69 11.85 -14.95
CA SER A 40 0.67 11.32 -14.98
C SER A 40 1.34 11.31 -13.62
N ILE A 41 2.25 10.36 -13.43
CA ILE A 41 3.10 10.26 -12.25
C ILE A 41 4.56 10.04 -12.64
N ALA A 42 5.46 10.78 -12.02
CA ALA A 42 6.90 10.54 -12.06
C ALA A 42 7.33 9.89 -10.75
N ILE A 43 7.87 8.67 -10.81
CA ILE A 43 8.47 7.99 -9.67
C ILE A 43 9.98 8.00 -9.89
N GLU A 44 10.69 8.69 -9.00
CA GLU A 44 12.15 8.71 -9.00
C GLU A 44 12.72 7.41 -8.42
N ASN A 45 13.98 7.12 -8.74
CA ASN A 45 14.63 5.93 -8.18
C ASN A 45 14.94 6.13 -6.69
N PHE A 46 14.41 5.24 -5.86
CA PHE A 46 14.66 5.21 -4.42
C PHE A 46 15.98 4.50 -4.16
N ALA A 47 17.03 5.28 -3.92
CA ALA A 47 18.34 4.75 -3.62
C ALA A 47 18.41 4.21 -2.18
N ASN A 48 19.18 3.13 -2.00
CA ASN A 48 19.48 2.66 -0.65
C ASN A 48 20.58 3.52 -0.01
N ARG A 49 20.22 4.24 1.04
CA ARG A 49 21.10 5.09 1.88
C ARG A 49 21.22 4.55 3.31
N SER A 50 20.75 3.34 3.57
CA SER A 50 20.89 2.75 4.89
C SER A 50 22.36 2.58 5.27
N VAL A 51 22.66 2.91 6.53
CA VAL A 51 24.01 2.73 7.11
C VAL A 51 24.00 1.36 7.79
N GLY A 52 24.81 0.43 7.31
CA GLY A 52 24.88 -0.90 7.88
C GLY A 52 24.89 -1.99 6.82
N PHE A 53 24.05 -3.00 7.02
CA PHE A 53 23.97 -4.13 6.13
C PHE A 53 23.32 -3.77 4.79
N VAL A 54 24.01 -4.05 3.68
CA VAL A 54 23.49 -3.81 2.33
C VAL A 54 23.13 -5.16 1.70
N TRP A 55 21.83 -5.35 1.42
CA TRP A 55 21.37 -6.47 0.61
C TRP A 55 21.13 -6.00 -0.83
N GLY A 56 21.94 -6.50 -1.76
CA GLY A 56 22.02 -5.97 -3.13
C GLY A 56 20.71 -5.87 -3.90
N PRO A 57 19.78 -6.85 -3.84
CA PRO A 57 18.52 -6.80 -4.60
C PRO A 57 17.49 -5.80 -4.09
N MET A 58 17.59 -5.31 -2.85
CA MET A 58 16.56 -4.55 -2.16
C MET A 58 16.11 -3.30 -2.92
N GLU A 59 17.07 -2.51 -3.42
CA GLU A 59 16.76 -1.27 -4.16
C GLU A 59 15.94 -1.55 -5.42
N SER A 60 16.36 -2.53 -6.22
CA SER A 60 15.63 -2.87 -7.44
C SER A 60 14.24 -3.46 -7.16
N MET A 61 14.13 -4.31 -6.15
CA MET A 61 12.85 -4.90 -5.74
C MET A 61 11.88 -3.84 -5.26
N PHE A 62 12.36 -2.90 -4.43
CA PHE A 62 11.54 -1.79 -3.93
C PHE A 62 11.02 -0.92 -5.07
N ASN A 63 11.91 -0.47 -5.96
CA ASN A 63 11.54 0.38 -7.09
C ASN A 63 10.57 -0.33 -8.05
N THR A 64 10.76 -1.62 -8.32
CA THR A 64 9.86 -2.41 -9.13
C THR A 64 8.48 -2.51 -8.48
N ALA A 65 8.41 -2.92 -7.22
CA ALA A 65 7.14 -3.06 -6.50
C ALA A 65 6.36 -1.73 -6.41
N LEU A 66 7.09 -0.61 -6.22
CA LEU A 66 6.50 0.72 -6.16
C LEU A 66 5.92 1.12 -7.54
N GLN A 67 6.62 0.89 -8.63
CA GLN A 67 6.11 1.16 -9.98
C GLN A 67 4.93 0.26 -10.33
N ASP A 68 4.99 -1.00 -9.95
CA ASP A 68 3.96 -2.00 -10.25
C ASP A 68 2.62 -1.64 -9.61
N ILE A 69 2.60 -1.22 -8.33
CA ILE A 69 1.34 -0.89 -7.66
C ILE A 69 0.63 0.28 -8.33
N TYR A 70 1.38 1.34 -8.70
CA TYR A 70 0.77 2.49 -9.40
C TYR A 70 0.30 2.13 -10.80
N THR A 71 1.04 1.30 -11.54
CA THR A 71 0.67 0.85 -12.88
C THR A 71 -0.57 -0.05 -12.85
N GLN A 72 -0.68 -0.93 -11.85
CA GLN A 72 -1.77 -1.90 -11.76
C GLN A 72 -3.04 -1.34 -11.14
N GLN A 73 -2.91 -0.41 -10.17
CA GLN A 73 -4.06 0.08 -9.40
C GLN A 73 -4.52 1.47 -9.81
N THR A 74 -3.82 2.16 -10.71
CA THR A 74 -4.23 3.48 -11.21
C THR A 74 -4.28 3.51 -12.73
N ARG A 75 -4.87 4.60 -13.27
CA ARG A 75 -4.85 4.90 -14.72
C ARG A 75 -3.79 5.94 -15.06
N LEU A 76 -2.86 6.24 -14.12
CA LEU A 76 -1.82 7.23 -14.32
C LEU A 76 -0.79 6.74 -15.34
N GLN A 77 -0.38 7.64 -16.21
CA GLN A 77 0.73 7.39 -17.12
C GLN A 77 2.06 7.57 -16.39
N MET A 78 2.90 6.55 -16.39
CA MET A 78 4.25 6.66 -15.85
C MET A 78 5.11 7.51 -16.77
N VAL A 79 5.68 8.59 -16.23
CA VAL A 79 6.58 9.49 -16.94
C VAL A 79 7.92 9.59 -16.22
N LYS A 80 8.99 9.88 -16.96
CA LYS A 80 10.34 9.96 -16.35
C LYS A 80 10.54 11.22 -15.52
N ARG A 81 9.90 12.32 -15.88
CA ARG A 81 9.99 13.64 -15.23
C ARG A 81 8.75 14.47 -15.56
N GLY A 82 8.43 15.43 -14.69
CA GLY A 82 7.39 16.41 -14.98
C GLY A 82 5.98 15.82 -14.97
N GLY A 83 5.73 14.81 -14.15
CA GLY A 83 4.38 14.28 -13.92
C GLY A 83 3.52 15.27 -13.12
N ASP A 84 2.19 15.12 -13.24
CA ASP A 84 1.23 15.83 -12.37
C ASP A 84 1.44 15.45 -10.91
N LEU A 85 1.79 14.18 -10.68
CA LEU A 85 2.28 13.68 -9.41
C LEU A 85 3.77 13.38 -9.50
N THR A 86 4.49 13.64 -8.42
CA THR A 86 5.91 13.26 -8.29
C THR A 86 6.12 12.54 -6.96
N LEU A 87 6.79 11.39 -7.02
CA LEU A 87 7.16 10.61 -5.87
C LEU A 87 8.66 10.40 -5.87
N SER A 88 9.32 10.84 -4.80
CA SER A 88 10.76 10.69 -4.61
C SER A 88 11.08 10.25 -3.20
N GLY A 89 12.25 9.65 -3.00
CA GLY A 89 12.65 9.21 -1.67
C GLY A 89 13.88 8.34 -1.65
N GLU A 90 14.12 7.77 -0.48
CA GLU A 90 15.28 6.93 -0.23
C GLU A 90 14.99 5.90 0.87
N ILE A 91 15.65 4.75 0.81
CA ILE A 91 15.64 3.77 1.90
C ILE A 91 16.69 4.26 2.93
N THR A 92 16.21 4.65 4.11
CA THR A 92 17.06 5.29 5.14
C THR A 92 17.56 4.32 6.19
N ASN A 93 16.84 3.22 6.42
CA ASN A 93 17.24 2.20 7.40
C ASN A 93 16.89 0.80 6.90
N TYR A 94 17.83 -0.10 7.11
CA TYR A 94 17.66 -1.54 6.94
C TYR A 94 18.59 -2.23 7.92
N ASP A 95 18.05 -2.78 9.01
CA ASP A 95 18.84 -3.35 10.09
C ASP A 95 18.11 -4.44 10.84
N ALA A 96 18.87 -5.33 11.49
CA ALA A 96 18.35 -6.40 12.34
C ALA A 96 18.62 -6.10 13.81
N TYR A 97 17.61 -6.23 14.63
CA TYR A 97 17.64 -5.97 16.07
C TYR A 97 17.29 -7.22 16.84
N ASN A 98 18.03 -7.51 17.89
CA ASN A 98 17.66 -8.59 18.83
C ASN A 98 16.46 -8.16 19.67
N LYS A 99 15.46 -9.03 19.76
CA LYS A 99 14.21 -8.78 20.47
C LYS A 99 14.11 -9.71 21.68
N GLY A 100 14.41 -9.16 22.85
CA GLY A 100 14.30 -9.89 24.10
C GLY A 100 15.45 -10.89 24.35
N VAL A 101 15.68 -11.15 25.61
CA VAL A 101 16.65 -12.16 26.08
C VAL A 101 15.85 -13.22 26.81
N GLY A 102 15.98 -14.48 26.39
CA GLY A 102 15.38 -15.61 27.11
C GLY A 102 15.94 -15.75 28.52
N ALA A 103 15.33 -16.59 29.35
CA ALA A 103 15.78 -16.86 30.70
C ALA A 103 17.20 -17.46 30.76
N ASP A 104 17.68 -18.00 29.65
CA ASP A 104 19.00 -18.56 29.39
C ASP A 104 20.03 -17.50 28.94
N GLY A 105 19.64 -16.25 28.81
CA GLY A 105 20.52 -15.14 28.39
C GLY A 105 20.68 -14.98 26.88
N TYR A 106 20.04 -15.83 26.05
CA TYR A 106 20.08 -15.73 24.59
C TYR A 106 18.83 -15.10 24.02
N SER A 107 18.98 -14.32 22.95
CA SER A 107 17.82 -13.83 22.19
C SER A 107 17.25 -14.98 21.35
N THR A 108 15.95 -15.23 21.51
CA THR A 108 15.24 -16.25 20.72
C THR A 108 14.61 -15.67 19.46
N MET A 109 14.42 -14.35 19.44
CA MET A 109 13.81 -13.63 18.32
C MET A 109 14.66 -12.44 17.91
N ALA A 110 14.75 -12.22 16.62
CA ALA A 110 15.29 -11.01 16.01
C ALA A 110 14.22 -10.31 15.18
N GLU A 111 14.33 -9.01 15.03
CA GLU A 111 13.44 -8.20 14.21
C GLU A 111 14.26 -7.53 13.10
N LEU A 112 13.89 -7.80 11.85
CA LEU A 112 14.40 -7.06 10.70
C LEU A 112 13.47 -5.88 10.44
N ARG A 113 14.03 -4.67 10.27
CA ARG A 113 13.27 -3.44 10.04
C ARG A 113 13.78 -2.70 8.82
N MET A 114 12.84 -2.20 8.03
CA MET A 114 13.10 -1.31 6.91
C MET A 114 12.36 0.00 7.11
N THR A 115 13.01 1.13 6.79
CA THR A 115 12.39 2.46 6.79
C THR A 115 12.73 3.19 5.51
N VAL A 116 11.71 3.80 4.91
CA VAL A 116 11.81 4.59 3.68
C VAL A 116 11.32 6.00 3.98
N ARG A 117 12.06 6.99 3.52
CA ARG A 117 11.68 8.40 3.55
C ARG A 117 11.14 8.79 2.20
N VAL A 118 9.98 9.42 2.18
CA VAL A 118 9.23 9.72 0.95
C VAL A 118 8.82 11.18 0.92
N THR A 119 8.98 11.80 -0.22
CA THR A 119 8.41 13.12 -0.57
C THR A 119 7.41 12.93 -1.69
N PHE A 120 6.22 13.47 -1.52
CA PHE A 120 5.13 13.43 -2.49
C PHE A 120 4.69 14.83 -2.85
N THR A 121 4.55 15.07 -4.13
CA THR A 121 4.07 16.35 -4.68
C THR A 121 2.92 16.09 -5.63
N ASN A 122 1.78 16.73 -5.36
CA ASN A 122 0.65 16.84 -6.25
C ASN A 122 0.57 18.28 -6.75
N ASN A 123 0.83 18.49 -8.06
CA ASN A 123 0.84 19.82 -8.65
C ASN A 123 -0.58 20.40 -8.79
N SER A 124 -1.61 19.56 -8.85
CA SER A 124 -3.02 19.98 -8.93
C SER A 124 -3.62 20.30 -7.55
N ASN A 125 -3.15 19.63 -6.49
CA ASN A 125 -3.60 19.87 -5.12
C ASN A 125 -2.42 19.89 -4.12
N PRO A 126 -1.79 21.07 -3.94
CA PRO A 126 -0.64 21.17 -3.03
C PRO A 126 -0.92 20.86 -1.55
N GLN A 127 -2.19 20.77 -1.14
CA GLN A 127 -2.55 20.42 0.24
C GLN A 127 -2.29 18.94 0.56
N GLU A 128 -2.15 18.10 -0.45
CA GLU A 128 -1.82 16.69 -0.32
C GLU A 128 -0.31 16.44 -0.23
N ASN A 129 0.50 17.46 -0.46
CA ASN A 129 1.94 17.34 -0.46
C ASN A 129 2.47 17.00 0.93
N PHE A 130 3.47 16.14 0.96
CA PHE A 130 4.25 15.92 2.16
C PHE A 130 5.74 15.75 1.83
N GLU A 131 6.57 16.19 2.75
CA GLU A 131 8.02 16.09 2.65
C GLU A 131 8.57 15.16 3.71
N ALA A 132 9.55 14.35 3.31
CA ALA A 132 10.34 13.51 4.20
C ALA A 132 9.53 12.62 5.17
N LYS A 133 8.30 12.22 4.78
CA LYS A 133 7.46 11.33 5.57
C LYS A 133 8.08 9.93 5.62
N GLN A 134 8.12 9.34 6.81
CA GLN A 134 8.71 8.02 7.00
C GLN A 134 7.62 6.95 6.97
N PHE A 135 7.92 5.88 6.25
CA PHE A 135 7.16 4.65 6.20
C PHE A 135 8.06 3.50 6.62
N SER A 136 7.57 2.61 7.46
CA SER A 136 8.39 1.50 7.96
C SER A 136 7.59 0.22 8.08
N ALA A 137 8.30 -0.89 7.92
CA ALA A 137 7.80 -2.22 8.22
C ALA A 137 8.88 -3.02 8.93
N SER A 138 8.44 -4.01 9.71
CA SER A 138 9.35 -4.95 10.35
C SER A 138 8.78 -6.37 10.31
N ARG A 139 9.70 -7.34 10.40
CA ARG A 139 9.37 -8.78 10.51
C ARG A 139 10.25 -9.43 11.54
N GLU A 140 9.64 -10.25 12.35
CA GLU A 140 10.35 -11.08 13.32
C GLU A 140 10.79 -12.40 12.69
N TYR A 141 11.93 -12.89 13.11
CA TYR A 141 12.45 -14.21 12.73
C TYR A 141 13.20 -14.84 13.89
N ASP A 142 13.35 -16.14 13.86
CA ASP A 142 14.09 -16.89 14.88
C ASP A 142 15.58 -16.52 14.83
N ALA A 143 16.11 -15.97 15.94
CA ALA A 143 17.50 -15.52 16.03
C ALA A 143 18.52 -16.65 15.88
N THR A 144 18.10 -17.92 15.96
CA THR A 144 18.96 -19.08 15.71
C THR A 144 19.14 -19.34 14.21
N GLN A 145 18.29 -18.76 13.36
CA GLN A 145 18.40 -18.86 11.90
C GLN A 145 19.39 -17.81 11.37
N GLN A 146 20.12 -18.18 10.35
CA GLN A 146 20.93 -17.19 9.61
C GLN A 146 20.00 -16.25 8.83
N LEU A 147 20.14 -14.94 9.01
CA LEU A 147 19.33 -13.93 8.30
C LEU A 147 19.30 -14.20 6.79
N ALA A 148 20.43 -14.57 6.19
CA ALA A 148 20.51 -14.84 4.75
C ALA A 148 19.55 -15.93 4.24
N SER A 149 19.12 -16.86 5.11
CA SER A 149 18.18 -17.93 4.72
C SER A 149 16.71 -17.50 4.68
N VAL A 150 16.35 -16.43 5.37
CA VAL A 150 14.98 -15.93 5.49
C VAL A 150 14.80 -14.53 4.92
N GLN A 151 15.91 -13.87 4.60
CA GLN A 151 15.96 -12.46 4.23
C GLN A 151 15.11 -12.12 3.01
N ASP A 152 15.15 -12.93 1.97
CA ASP A 152 14.41 -12.69 0.72
C ASP A 152 12.91 -12.61 0.99
N GLU A 153 12.37 -13.54 1.76
CA GLU A 153 10.94 -13.57 2.11
C GLU A 153 10.56 -12.39 3.01
N LEU A 154 11.37 -12.12 4.04
CA LEU A 154 11.10 -11.01 4.98
C LEU A 154 11.13 -9.65 4.27
N VAL A 155 12.12 -9.44 3.39
CA VAL A 155 12.24 -8.18 2.64
C VAL A 155 11.09 -8.01 1.66
N ASN A 156 10.68 -9.06 0.95
CA ASN A 156 9.52 -9.01 0.06
C ASN A 156 8.25 -8.58 0.81
N GLN A 157 8.00 -9.16 1.97
CA GLN A 157 6.83 -8.79 2.80
C GLN A 157 6.92 -7.34 3.29
N MET A 158 8.09 -6.88 3.74
CA MET A 158 8.27 -5.50 4.20
C MET A 158 8.13 -4.49 3.06
N ILE A 159 8.69 -4.78 1.88
CA ILE A 159 8.53 -3.94 0.68
C ILE A 159 7.06 -3.79 0.35
N LYS A 160 6.32 -4.90 0.31
CA LYS A 160 4.87 -4.86 0.04
C LYS A 160 4.15 -3.96 1.03
N ASP A 161 4.37 -4.13 2.32
CA ASP A 161 3.70 -3.31 3.35
C ASP A 161 4.04 -1.83 3.22
N ILE A 162 5.32 -1.49 2.96
CA ILE A 162 5.74 -0.09 2.81
C ILE A 162 5.15 0.52 1.54
N VAL A 163 5.17 -0.21 0.43
CA VAL A 163 4.60 0.23 -0.85
C VAL A 163 3.09 0.45 -0.72
N ASP A 164 2.36 -0.45 -0.04
CA ASP A 164 0.94 -0.30 0.25
C ASP A 164 0.67 0.95 1.13
N GLN A 165 1.51 1.21 2.15
CA GLN A 165 1.40 2.41 2.98
C GLN A 165 1.63 3.70 2.17
N ILE A 166 2.64 3.73 1.29
CA ILE A 166 2.94 4.87 0.42
C ILE A 166 1.77 5.10 -0.54
N PHE A 167 1.29 4.06 -1.19
CA PHE A 167 0.16 4.12 -2.12
C PHE A 167 -1.09 4.68 -1.44
N ASN A 168 -1.42 4.16 -0.26
CA ASN A 168 -2.57 4.65 0.53
C ASN A 168 -2.40 6.11 0.97
N ALA A 169 -1.18 6.54 1.29
CA ALA A 169 -0.93 7.90 1.73
C ALA A 169 -0.92 8.93 0.59
N THR A 170 -0.84 8.49 -0.66
CA THR A 170 -0.69 9.37 -1.85
C THR A 170 -1.93 9.39 -2.73
N VAL A 171 -2.47 8.23 -3.08
CA VAL A 171 -3.52 8.13 -4.12
C VAL A 171 -4.78 7.38 -3.69
N ALA A 172 -4.74 6.70 -2.55
CA ALA A 172 -5.89 5.98 -1.99
C ALA A 172 -6.36 6.58 -0.66
N ASN A 173 -6.12 7.87 -0.45
CA ASN A 173 -6.51 8.56 0.78
C ASN A 173 -8.05 8.69 0.82
N TRP A 174 -8.66 8.04 1.81
CA TRP A 174 -10.11 7.97 2.06
C TRP A 174 -10.53 9.07 3.01
#